data_2408ad1bced869ef7f007f93ae38682a
#
_entry.id   2408ad1bced869ef7f007f93ae38682a
#
_cell.length_a   1.000
_cell.length_b   1.000
_cell.length_c   1.000
_cell.angle_alpha   90.00
_cell.angle_beta   90.00
_cell.angle_gamma   90.00
#
_symmetry.space_group_name_H-M   'P 1'
#
loop_
_entity.id
_entity.type
_entity.pdbx_description
1 polymer ?
#
loop_
_entity_poly.entity_id
_entity_poly.type
_entity_poly.pdbx_seq_one_letter_code
_entity_poly.pdbx_strand_id
1 'polypeptide(L)'
;RYRARFVVERFDEIAPPPLADLRLPEPRVSPPAALASFCSTELYDRAQHSYGKSFPDTVRGMLGQYDSAPDVVAYPRTEVEVGAVIDWAGGARAALVPFGGGSSVVGGVEPRIDGSRHKAAITLDLRHLDKVVEIDPTSRAARIQGGVFGPALEAQLRPHGLTLRHFPQSFEFSTLGGWIATRSGGHFATLYTHIDELAESLRILT
;
A
#
# COMPACT_ATOMS: atom_id res chain seq x y z
N ARG A 1 23.38 8.72 -25.45
CA ARG A 1 23.47 9.83 -24.46
C ARG A 1 23.96 9.33 -23.11
N TYR A 2 23.42 8.23 -22.58
CA TYR A 2 23.85 7.64 -21.29
C TYR A 2 25.23 7.00 -21.34
N ARG A 3 25.60 6.31 -22.42
CA ARG A 3 26.92 5.67 -22.56
C ARG A 3 28.07 6.65 -22.34
N ALA A 4 28.00 7.83 -22.98
CA ALA A 4 29.05 8.86 -22.85
C ALA A 4 29.13 9.44 -21.42
N ARG A 5 27.99 9.49 -20.69
CA ARG A 5 27.94 10.10 -19.35
C ARG A 5 28.43 9.15 -18.25
N PHE A 6 28.21 7.84 -18.41
CA PHE A 6 28.57 6.84 -17.39
C PHE A 6 29.80 6.01 -17.77
N VAL A 7 30.46 6.34 -18.90
CA VAL A 7 31.63 5.60 -19.40
C VAL A 7 31.34 4.09 -19.52
N VAL A 8 30.13 3.74 -19.96
CA VAL A 8 29.70 2.34 -20.12
C VAL A 8 29.84 1.94 -21.57
N GLU A 9 30.66 0.94 -21.82
CA GLU A 9 30.95 0.44 -23.18
C GLU A 9 29.76 -0.31 -23.76
N ARG A 10 29.00 -1.01 -22.90
CA ARG A 10 27.85 -1.85 -23.30
C ARG A 10 26.69 -1.66 -22.36
N PHE A 11 25.48 -1.53 -22.92
CA PHE A 11 24.21 -1.61 -22.22
C PHE A 11 23.47 -2.85 -22.73
N ASP A 12 23.23 -3.80 -21.85
CA ASP A 12 22.33 -4.91 -22.11
C ASP A 12 20.94 -4.52 -21.59
N GLU A 13 19.95 -4.49 -22.47
CA GLU A 13 18.55 -4.26 -22.08
C GLU A 13 18.00 -5.57 -21.51
N ILE A 14 17.53 -5.50 -20.26
CA ILE A 14 16.86 -6.61 -19.61
C ILE A 14 15.37 -6.32 -19.65
N ALA A 15 14.60 -7.13 -20.37
CA ALA A 15 13.15 -7.09 -20.32
C ALA A 15 12.67 -7.83 -19.05
N PRO A 16 11.68 -7.29 -18.31
CA PRO A 16 11.07 -8.01 -17.20
C PRO A 16 10.41 -9.29 -17.73
N PRO A 17 10.43 -10.38 -16.95
CA PRO A 17 9.78 -11.63 -17.35
C PRO A 17 8.27 -11.43 -17.51
N PRO A 18 7.62 -12.11 -18.46
CA PRO A 18 6.17 -12.16 -18.55
C PRO A 18 5.55 -12.67 -17.23
N LEU A 19 4.35 -12.23 -16.91
CA LEU A 19 3.65 -12.66 -15.70
C LEU A 19 3.57 -14.19 -15.55
N ALA A 20 3.32 -14.90 -16.64
CA ALA A 20 3.21 -16.36 -16.65
C ALA A 20 4.52 -17.08 -16.26
N ASP A 21 5.66 -16.41 -16.42
CA ASP A 21 6.97 -16.97 -16.11
C ASP A 21 7.43 -16.67 -14.68
N LEU A 22 6.71 -15.82 -13.96
CA LEU A 22 7.01 -15.51 -12.56
C LEU A 22 6.84 -16.76 -11.68
N ARG A 23 7.74 -16.90 -10.73
CA ARG A 23 7.69 -17.96 -9.72
C ARG A 23 7.63 -17.31 -8.34
N LEU A 24 6.50 -17.53 -7.67
CA LEU A 24 6.28 -17.09 -6.30
C LEU A 24 6.24 -18.32 -5.38
N PRO A 25 6.59 -18.18 -4.11
CA PRO A 25 6.37 -19.23 -3.12
C PRO A 25 4.89 -19.64 -3.11
N GLU A 26 4.63 -20.94 -2.90
CA GLU A 26 3.26 -21.43 -2.74
C GLU A 26 2.58 -20.79 -1.52
N PRO A 27 1.29 -20.45 -1.60
CA PRO A 27 0.57 -19.92 -0.45
C PRO A 27 0.54 -20.91 0.71
N ARG A 28 0.93 -20.46 1.90
CA ARG A 28 0.97 -21.26 3.13
C ARG A 28 -0.34 -21.23 3.91
N VAL A 29 -1.25 -20.33 3.53
CA VAL A 29 -2.58 -20.16 4.14
C VAL A 29 -3.60 -19.85 3.06
N SER A 30 -4.83 -20.32 3.27
CA SER A 30 -5.97 -20.02 2.39
C SER A 30 -7.02 -19.23 3.13
N PRO A 31 -7.73 -18.30 2.47
CA PRO A 31 -8.78 -17.53 3.12
C PRO A 31 -9.94 -18.42 3.55
N PRO A 32 -10.54 -18.18 4.72
CA PRO A 32 -11.81 -18.82 5.11
C PRO A 32 -12.90 -18.52 4.07
N ALA A 33 -13.86 -19.43 3.92
CA ALA A 33 -14.96 -19.27 2.96
C ALA A 33 -15.72 -17.94 3.12
N ALA A 34 -15.87 -17.45 4.35
CA ALA A 34 -16.53 -16.17 4.66
C ALA A 34 -15.76 -14.93 4.13
N LEU A 35 -14.45 -15.05 3.93
CA LEU A 35 -13.60 -13.95 3.46
C LEU A 35 -13.19 -14.11 1.98
N ALA A 36 -13.45 -15.28 1.38
CA ALA A 36 -12.96 -15.62 0.06
C ALA A 36 -13.42 -14.64 -1.05
N SER A 37 -14.57 -14.00 -0.88
CA SER A 37 -15.15 -13.09 -1.87
C SER A 37 -14.33 -11.80 -2.09
N PHE A 38 -13.48 -11.43 -1.13
CA PHE A 38 -12.61 -10.25 -1.21
C PHE A 38 -11.14 -10.57 -0.94
N CYS A 39 -10.76 -11.85 -1.03
CA CYS A 39 -9.37 -12.29 -0.94
C CYS A 39 -8.91 -12.87 -2.28
N SER A 40 -7.65 -12.64 -2.62
CA SER A 40 -7.02 -13.15 -3.81
C SER A 40 -5.75 -13.94 -3.48
N THR A 41 -5.55 -15.05 -4.17
CA THR A 41 -4.29 -15.82 -4.21
C THR A 41 -3.67 -15.81 -5.61
N GLU A 42 -4.22 -15.00 -6.50
CA GLU A 42 -3.79 -14.90 -7.88
C GLU A 42 -2.34 -14.40 -7.98
N LEU A 43 -1.61 -14.95 -8.94
CA LEU A 43 -0.21 -14.65 -9.19
C LEU A 43 0.06 -13.15 -9.33
N TYR A 44 -0.79 -12.46 -10.10
CA TYR A 44 -0.67 -11.02 -10.33
C TYR A 44 -0.81 -10.21 -9.04
N ASP A 45 -1.85 -10.48 -8.26
CA ASP A 45 -2.12 -9.77 -7.01
C ASP A 45 -0.98 -9.95 -6.01
N ARG A 46 -0.52 -11.19 -5.83
CA ARG A 46 0.58 -11.51 -4.93
C ARG A 46 1.90 -10.87 -5.38
N ALA A 47 2.21 -10.90 -6.68
CA ALA A 47 3.40 -10.25 -7.22
C ALA A 47 3.36 -8.72 -7.02
N GLN A 48 2.21 -8.10 -7.30
CA GLN A 48 2.03 -6.65 -7.16
C GLN A 48 2.18 -6.17 -5.70
N HIS A 49 1.87 -7.02 -4.73
CA HIS A 49 1.95 -6.70 -3.30
C HIS A 49 3.22 -7.23 -2.60
N SER A 50 4.20 -7.69 -3.37
CA SER A 50 5.45 -8.21 -2.81
C SER A 50 6.42 -7.13 -2.38
N TYR A 51 6.39 -5.97 -3.05
CA TYR A 51 7.40 -4.94 -2.88
C TYR A 51 6.80 -3.54 -2.83
N GLY A 52 7.60 -2.60 -2.28
CA GLY A 52 7.39 -1.18 -2.44
C GLY A 52 7.94 -0.65 -3.77
N LYS A 53 8.44 0.58 -3.76
CA LYS A 53 8.96 1.28 -4.96
C LYS A 53 10.37 1.81 -4.75
N SER A 54 11.17 1.18 -3.89
CA SER A 54 12.60 1.49 -3.81
C SER A 54 13.33 1.03 -5.08
N PHE A 55 14.50 1.59 -5.33
CA PHE A 55 15.32 1.15 -6.47
C PHE A 55 15.64 -0.36 -6.40
N PRO A 56 16.07 -0.94 -5.25
CA PRO A 56 16.23 -2.38 -5.14
C PRO A 56 14.94 -3.17 -5.40
N ASP A 57 13.76 -2.69 -4.96
CA ASP A 57 12.48 -3.34 -5.22
C ASP A 57 12.17 -3.38 -6.72
N THR A 58 12.41 -2.26 -7.41
CA THR A 58 12.24 -2.18 -8.87
C THR A 58 13.16 -3.16 -9.60
N VAL A 59 14.43 -3.24 -9.18
CA VAL A 59 15.40 -4.16 -9.78
C VAL A 59 14.98 -5.62 -9.56
N ARG A 60 14.58 -5.99 -8.32
CA ARG A 60 14.10 -7.35 -8.01
C ARG A 60 12.87 -7.71 -8.86
N GLY A 61 11.91 -6.80 -8.98
CA GLY A 61 10.73 -6.99 -9.83
C GLY A 61 11.09 -7.17 -11.31
N MET A 62 12.01 -6.37 -11.84
CA MET A 62 12.51 -6.52 -13.21
C MET A 62 13.24 -7.85 -13.45
N LEU A 63 13.88 -8.39 -12.44
CA LEU A 63 14.56 -9.69 -12.50
C LEU A 63 13.64 -10.89 -12.19
N GLY A 64 12.35 -10.66 -11.90
CA GLY A 64 11.40 -11.72 -11.55
C GLY A 64 11.66 -12.37 -10.18
N GLN A 65 12.33 -11.69 -9.28
CA GLN A 65 12.69 -12.20 -7.94
C GLN A 65 11.58 -11.85 -6.95
N TYR A 66 10.80 -12.83 -6.50
CA TYR A 66 9.63 -12.66 -5.63
C TYR A 66 9.67 -13.58 -4.39
N ASP A 67 10.79 -13.57 -3.68
CA ASP A 67 11.01 -14.47 -2.52
C ASP A 67 10.10 -14.18 -1.32
N SER A 68 9.59 -12.94 -1.23
CA SER A 68 8.77 -12.46 -0.11
C SER A 68 7.33 -12.13 -0.52
N ALA A 69 6.75 -12.83 -1.50
CA ALA A 69 5.36 -12.60 -1.89
C ALA A 69 4.38 -12.92 -0.74
N PRO A 70 3.27 -12.14 -0.57
CA PRO A 70 2.24 -12.49 0.39
C PRO A 70 1.55 -13.79 -0.01
N ASP A 71 1.03 -14.53 0.98
CA ASP A 71 0.25 -15.73 0.73
C ASP A 71 -1.13 -15.40 0.15
N VAL A 72 -1.74 -14.35 0.70
CA VAL A 72 -3.07 -13.86 0.31
C VAL A 72 -3.07 -12.34 0.31
N VAL A 73 -3.80 -11.74 -0.62
CA VAL A 73 -4.12 -10.32 -0.63
C VAL A 73 -5.60 -10.16 -0.34
N ALA A 74 -5.94 -9.42 0.72
CA ALA A 74 -7.32 -9.12 1.10
C ALA A 74 -7.68 -7.68 0.71
N TYR A 75 -8.85 -7.49 0.11
CA TYR A 75 -9.39 -6.22 -0.39
C TYR A 75 -10.71 -5.84 0.32
N PRO A 76 -10.70 -5.56 1.63
CA PRO A 76 -11.92 -5.23 2.35
C PRO A 76 -12.54 -3.93 1.85
N ARG A 77 -13.88 -3.87 1.92
CA ARG A 77 -14.70 -2.70 1.55
C ARG A 77 -15.32 -2.00 2.74
N THR A 78 -15.29 -2.66 3.90
CA THR A 78 -15.88 -2.18 5.14
C THR A 78 -14.93 -2.37 6.32
N GLU A 79 -15.11 -1.59 7.38
CA GLU A 79 -14.36 -1.77 8.63
C GLU A 79 -14.62 -3.15 9.27
N VAL A 80 -15.82 -3.71 9.09
CA VAL A 80 -16.16 -5.05 9.59
C VAL A 80 -15.32 -6.11 8.88
N GLU A 81 -15.16 -5.99 7.56
CA GLU A 81 -14.30 -6.89 6.79
C GLU A 81 -12.82 -6.74 7.18
N VAL A 82 -12.35 -5.52 7.48
CA VAL A 82 -10.99 -5.30 8.02
C VAL A 82 -10.82 -6.03 9.34
N GLY A 83 -11.77 -5.88 10.28
CA GLY A 83 -11.75 -6.60 11.56
C GLY A 83 -11.69 -8.12 11.37
N ALA A 84 -12.51 -8.65 10.46
CA ALA A 84 -12.54 -10.08 10.16
C ALA A 84 -11.20 -10.60 9.60
N VAL A 85 -10.49 -9.79 8.79
CA VAL A 85 -9.15 -10.16 8.32
C VAL A 85 -8.11 -10.11 9.45
N ILE A 86 -8.21 -9.12 10.36
CA ILE A 86 -7.32 -9.04 11.54
C ILE A 86 -7.50 -10.29 12.41
N ASP A 87 -8.74 -10.66 12.73
CA ASP A 87 -9.06 -11.85 13.53
C ASP A 87 -8.55 -13.13 12.86
N TRP A 88 -8.77 -13.27 11.55
CA TRP A 88 -8.24 -14.40 10.81
C TRP A 88 -6.71 -14.46 10.82
N ALA A 89 -6.04 -13.34 10.59
CA ALA A 89 -4.58 -13.27 10.60
C ALA A 89 -4.01 -13.68 11.96
N GLY A 90 -4.64 -13.21 13.06
CA GLY A 90 -4.30 -13.61 14.42
C GLY A 90 -4.46 -15.11 14.64
N GLY A 91 -5.61 -15.68 14.28
CA GLY A 91 -5.89 -17.11 14.41
C GLY A 91 -4.97 -18.00 13.55
N ALA A 92 -4.62 -17.54 12.34
CA ALA A 92 -3.70 -18.24 11.45
C ALA A 92 -2.20 -18.04 11.81
N ARG A 93 -1.89 -17.20 12.79
CA ARG A 93 -0.53 -16.74 13.08
C ARG A 93 0.17 -16.16 11.84
N ALA A 94 -0.58 -15.44 11.03
CA ALA A 94 -0.07 -14.76 9.85
C ALA A 94 0.37 -13.32 10.20
N ALA A 95 1.45 -12.86 9.60
CA ALA A 95 1.78 -11.44 9.59
C ALA A 95 0.76 -10.70 8.74
N LEU A 96 0.18 -9.63 9.28
CA LEU A 96 -0.71 -8.76 8.53
C LEU A 96 0.03 -7.50 8.10
N VAL A 97 0.11 -7.27 6.80
CA VAL A 97 0.83 -6.13 6.20
C VAL A 97 -0.17 -5.15 5.59
N PRO A 98 -0.42 -4.00 6.24
CA PRO A 98 -1.27 -2.96 5.64
C PRO A 98 -0.65 -2.43 4.35
N PHE A 99 -1.49 -2.24 3.34
CA PHE A 99 -1.08 -1.76 2.02
C PHE A 99 -2.03 -0.65 1.55
N GLY A 100 -1.46 0.50 1.23
CA GLY A 100 -2.18 1.59 0.58
C GLY A 100 -1.86 1.61 -0.91
N GLY A 101 -1.04 2.57 -1.35
CA GLY A 101 -0.57 2.64 -2.74
C GLY A 101 0.71 1.83 -3.03
N GLY A 102 1.29 1.16 -2.05
CA GLY A 102 2.54 0.41 -2.22
C GLY A 102 3.77 1.26 -2.53
N SER A 103 3.71 2.57 -2.28
CA SER A 103 4.76 3.53 -2.62
C SER A 103 5.95 3.56 -1.65
N SER A 104 5.99 2.69 -0.64
CA SER A 104 7.08 2.61 0.32
C SER A 104 8.43 2.41 -0.37
N VAL A 105 9.45 3.14 0.07
CA VAL A 105 10.83 3.00 -0.41
C VAL A 105 11.78 2.44 0.67
N VAL A 106 11.21 2.04 1.81
CA VAL A 106 11.94 1.50 2.98
C VAL A 106 11.52 0.08 3.36
N GLY A 107 10.86 -0.62 2.46
CA GLY A 107 10.42 -2.01 2.67
C GLY A 107 9.21 -2.16 3.59
N GLY A 108 8.47 -1.08 3.90
CA GLY A 108 7.36 -1.10 4.85
C GLY A 108 6.14 -1.92 4.42
N VAL A 109 6.06 -2.31 3.15
CA VAL A 109 4.96 -3.13 2.60
C VAL A 109 5.44 -4.53 2.17
N GLU A 110 6.71 -4.84 2.33
CA GLU A 110 7.26 -6.15 1.95
C GLU A 110 6.88 -7.20 3.02
N PRO A 111 6.19 -8.29 2.65
CA PRO A 111 5.68 -9.28 3.60
C PRO A 111 6.77 -10.27 4.03
N ARG A 112 7.88 -9.78 4.55
CA ARG A 112 8.96 -10.62 5.10
C ARG A 112 8.54 -11.24 6.41
N ILE A 113 8.68 -12.56 6.51
CA ILE A 113 8.46 -13.31 7.74
C ILE A 113 9.70 -14.14 8.10
N ASP A 114 10.01 -14.20 9.38
CA ASP A 114 11.14 -14.97 9.90
C ASP A 114 10.80 -16.43 10.22
N GLY A 115 9.52 -16.81 10.10
CA GLY A 115 9.03 -18.14 10.41
C GLY A 115 8.92 -18.47 11.91
N SER A 116 9.54 -17.70 12.78
CA SER A 116 9.50 -17.93 14.23
C SER A 116 8.20 -17.41 14.86
N ARG A 117 7.79 -16.21 14.48
CA ARG A 117 6.57 -15.55 14.96
C ARG A 117 5.37 -15.84 14.07
N HIS A 118 5.56 -15.74 12.76
CA HIS A 118 4.50 -15.84 11.78
C HIS A 118 4.75 -17.01 10.83
N LYS A 119 3.68 -17.72 10.48
CA LYS A 119 3.73 -18.86 9.57
C LYS A 119 3.37 -18.50 8.14
N ALA A 120 2.71 -17.36 7.96
CA ALA A 120 2.23 -16.85 6.68
C ALA A 120 2.23 -15.32 6.69
N ALA A 121 1.98 -14.71 5.53
CA ALA A 121 1.80 -13.27 5.40
C ALA A 121 0.52 -12.95 4.59
N ILE A 122 -0.30 -12.06 5.11
CA ILE A 122 -1.50 -11.56 4.45
C ILE A 122 -1.29 -10.07 4.20
N THR A 123 -1.44 -9.62 2.96
CA THR A 123 -1.48 -8.19 2.66
C THR A 123 -2.92 -7.71 2.72
N LEU A 124 -3.14 -6.62 3.45
CA LEU A 124 -4.43 -5.96 3.64
C LEU A 124 -4.45 -4.68 2.80
N ASP A 125 -4.99 -4.76 1.58
CA ASP A 125 -5.08 -3.62 0.68
C ASP A 125 -6.36 -2.82 0.96
N LEU A 126 -6.19 -1.58 1.36
CA LEU A 126 -7.27 -0.69 1.82
C LEU A 126 -7.87 0.18 0.71
N ARG A 127 -7.55 -0.08 -0.56
CA ARG A 127 -7.98 0.74 -1.72
C ARG A 127 -9.48 1.00 -1.84
N HIS A 128 -10.31 0.14 -1.28
CA HIS A 128 -11.77 0.29 -1.30
C HIS A 128 -12.33 1.08 -0.12
N LEU A 129 -11.52 1.43 0.85
CA LEU A 129 -11.86 2.37 1.92
C LEU A 129 -11.41 3.77 1.50
N ASP A 130 -12.08 4.35 0.50
CA ASP A 130 -11.63 5.48 -0.29
C ASP A 130 -12.55 6.72 -0.22
N LYS A 131 -13.43 6.78 0.78
CA LYS A 131 -14.45 7.85 0.85
C LYS A 131 -14.09 8.97 1.81
N VAL A 132 -14.44 10.19 1.43
CA VAL A 132 -14.71 11.28 2.36
C VAL A 132 -16.10 11.03 2.93
N VAL A 133 -16.16 10.63 4.20
CA VAL A 133 -17.39 10.14 4.85
C VAL A 133 -18.24 11.29 5.37
N GLU A 134 -17.58 12.35 5.85
CA GLU A 134 -18.25 13.49 6.48
C GLU A 134 -17.38 14.73 6.32
N ILE A 135 -18.00 15.87 6.13
CA ILE A 135 -17.35 17.18 6.10
C ILE A 135 -18.07 18.10 7.07
N ASP A 136 -17.35 18.67 8.01
CA ASP A 136 -17.83 19.76 8.87
C ASP A 136 -17.32 21.09 8.29
N PRO A 137 -18.20 21.91 7.68
CA PRO A 137 -17.79 23.18 7.09
C PRO A 137 -17.41 24.23 8.14
N THR A 138 -17.87 24.09 9.39
CA THR A 138 -17.60 25.04 10.46
C THR A 138 -16.16 24.92 10.96
N SER A 139 -15.74 23.71 11.30
CA SER A 139 -14.36 23.42 11.72
C SER A 139 -13.41 23.21 10.54
N ARG A 140 -13.93 23.08 9.33
CA ARG A 140 -13.19 22.68 8.12
C ARG A 140 -12.47 21.33 8.29
N ALA A 141 -13.08 20.45 9.05
CA ALA A 141 -12.61 19.10 9.26
C ALA A 141 -13.39 18.11 8.37
N ALA A 142 -12.75 16.99 8.03
CA ALA A 142 -13.39 15.92 7.29
C ALA A 142 -13.00 14.56 7.88
N ARG A 143 -13.99 13.65 7.96
CA ARG A 143 -13.73 12.24 8.28
C ARG A 143 -13.51 11.49 6.97
N ILE A 144 -12.33 10.91 6.82
CA ILE A 144 -11.85 10.35 5.56
C ILE A 144 -11.33 8.94 5.81
N GLN A 145 -11.63 8.03 4.91
CA GLN A 145 -11.11 6.67 4.95
C GLN A 145 -9.64 6.62 4.49
N GLY A 146 -8.84 5.76 5.13
CA GLY A 146 -7.39 5.74 4.96
C GLY A 146 -6.89 5.22 3.61
N GLY A 147 -7.72 4.53 2.84
CA GLY A 147 -7.36 3.98 1.52
C GLY A 147 -7.51 4.95 0.35
N VAL A 148 -8.01 6.18 0.60
CA VAL A 148 -8.19 7.16 -0.47
C VAL A 148 -6.85 7.65 -1.01
N PHE A 149 -6.70 7.64 -2.34
CA PHE A 149 -5.53 8.20 -3.04
C PHE A 149 -5.63 9.72 -3.16
N GLY A 150 -4.48 10.40 -3.26
CA GLY A 150 -4.40 11.85 -3.32
C GLY A 150 -5.34 12.51 -4.34
N PRO A 151 -5.30 12.14 -5.64
CA PRO A 151 -6.19 12.73 -6.64
C PRO A 151 -7.68 12.52 -6.35
N ALA A 152 -8.05 11.32 -5.87
CA ALA A 152 -9.43 10.98 -5.52
C ALA A 152 -9.91 11.75 -4.27
N LEU A 153 -9.03 11.96 -3.30
CA LEU A 153 -9.29 12.78 -2.12
C LEU A 153 -9.58 14.23 -2.50
N GLU A 154 -8.70 14.86 -3.27
CA GLU A 154 -8.87 16.23 -3.73
C GLU A 154 -10.13 16.40 -4.62
N ALA A 155 -10.45 15.41 -5.46
CA ALA A 155 -11.65 15.41 -6.27
C ALA A 155 -12.93 15.37 -5.41
N GLN A 156 -12.92 14.67 -4.28
CA GLN A 156 -14.06 14.63 -3.34
C GLN A 156 -14.19 15.90 -2.50
N LEU A 157 -13.09 16.58 -2.17
CA LEU A 157 -13.11 17.83 -1.38
C LEU A 157 -13.45 19.07 -2.23
N ARG A 158 -13.04 19.10 -3.50
CA ARG A 158 -13.19 20.24 -4.40
C ARG A 158 -14.62 20.77 -4.55
N PRO A 159 -15.68 19.95 -4.66
CA PRO A 159 -17.06 20.45 -4.73
C PRO A 159 -17.50 21.26 -3.50
N HIS A 160 -16.82 21.06 -2.36
CA HIS A 160 -17.07 21.76 -1.10
C HIS A 160 -16.17 23.00 -0.93
N GLY A 161 -15.37 23.36 -1.93
CA GLY A 161 -14.41 24.46 -1.86
C GLY A 161 -13.24 24.20 -0.94
N LEU A 162 -12.93 22.92 -0.67
CA LEU A 162 -11.89 22.48 0.27
C LEU A 162 -10.75 21.75 -0.46
N THR A 163 -9.61 21.70 0.19
CA THR A 163 -8.44 20.92 -0.19
C THR A 163 -7.70 20.48 1.08
N LEU A 164 -7.13 19.29 1.08
CA LEU A 164 -6.26 18.87 2.18
C LEU A 164 -4.90 19.58 2.14
N ARG A 165 -4.47 20.00 0.96
CA ARG A 165 -3.20 20.69 0.72
C ARG A 165 -1.96 19.91 1.14
N HIS A 166 -2.04 18.59 1.14
CA HIS A 166 -0.90 17.70 1.38
C HIS A 166 -0.50 17.02 0.06
N PHE A 167 0.68 17.35 -0.47
CA PHE A 167 1.17 16.88 -1.76
C PHE A 167 2.53 16.20 -1.60
N PRO A 168 2.58 14.96 -1.11
CA PRO A 168 3.83 14.20 -1.08
C PRO A 168 4.30 13.87 -2.50
N GLN A 169 5.57 13.53 -2.67
CA GLN A 169 6.12 13.18 -3.98
C GLN A 169 5.36 12.04 -4.67
N SER A 170 4.84 11.10 -3.89
CA SER A 170 4.04 9.97 -4.35
C SER A 170 2.53 10.25 -4.37
N PHE A 171 2.09 11.50 -4.44
CA PHE A 171 0.69 11.93 -4.29
C PHE A 171 -0.29 11.09 -5.10
N GLU A 172 0.01 10.80 -6.37
CA GLU A 172 -0.85 10.01 -7.26
C GLU A 172 -0.88 8.52 -6.93
N PHE A 173 0.13 8.02 -6.20
CA PHE A 173 0.38 6.61 -5.95
C PHE A 173 0.36 6.22 -4.46
N SER A 174 -0.08 7.11 -3.59
CA SER A 174 -0.11 6.89 -2.15
C SER A 174 -1.43 7.31 -1.54
N THR A 175 -1.73 6.78 -0.37
CA THR A 175 -3.02 6.94 0.30
C THR A 175 -2.89 7.75 1.58
N LEU A 176 -4.00 8.36 2.02
CA LEU A 176 -4.06 9.14 3.26
C LEU A 176 -3.57 8.32 4.47
N GLY A 177 -4.02 7.08 4.63
CA GLY A 177 -3.58 6.21 5.73
C GLY A 177 -2.07 5.93 5.69
N GLY A 178 -1.52 5.76 4.48
CA GLY A 178 -0.08 5.62 4.27
C GLY A 178 0.68 6.88 4.66
N TRP A 179 0.17 8.06 4.33
CA TRP A 179 0.79 9.34 4.72
C TRP A 179 0.84 9.50 6.24
N ILE A 180 -0.26 9.20 6.91
CA ILE A 180 -0.35 9.27 8.38
C ILE A 180 0.60 8.26 9.03
N ALA A 181 0.58 7.01 8.58
CA ALA A 181 1.41 5.94 9.13
C ALA A 181 2.92 6.22 9.02
N THR A 182 3.35 6.94 7.98
CA THR A 182 4.76 7.29 7.74
C THR A 182 5.12 8.72 8.15
N ARG A 183 4.16 9.49 8.67
CA ARG A 183 4.32 10.90 8.98
C ARG A 183 4.87 11.70 7.79
N SER A 184 4.23 11.54 6.64
CA SER A 184 4.77 12.08 5.39
C SER A 184 4.77 13.60 5.37
N GLY A 185 5.84 14.18 4.81
CA GLY A 185 5.91 15.57 4.38
C GLY A 185 5.74 15.68 2.87
N GLY A 186 5.34 16.84 2.38
CA GLY A 186 5.24 17.12 0.95
C GLY A 186 6.34 18.05 0.46
N HIS A 187 6.43 18.26 -0.84
CA HIS A 187 7.35 19.25 -1.42
C HIS A 187 7.11 20.68 -0.92
N PHE A 188 5.90 20.96 -0.46
CA PHE A 188 5.50 22.25 0.10
C PHE A 188 5.45 22.25 1.61
N ALA A 189 6.05 21.26 2.27
CA ALA A 189 6.13 21.13 3.73
C ALA A 189 7.16 22.08 4.32
N THR A 190 6.95 23.39 4.14
CA THR A 190 7.89 24.42 4.61
C THR A 190 7.49 25.02 5.96
N LEU A 191 6.26 24.80 6.43
CA LEU A 191 5.78 25.29 7.72
C LEU A 191 4.68 24.40 8.31
N TYR A 192 3.45 24.39 7.77
CA TYR A 192 2.27 23.70 8.31
C TYR A 192 1.69 22.69 7.31
N THR A 193 2.49 21.76 6.80
CA THR A 193 2.04 20.85 5.75
C THR A 193 2.56 19.43 5.90
N HIS A 194 3.06 19.08 7.08
CA HIS A 194 3.22 17.70 7.49
C HIS A 194 1.86 17.12 7.81
N ILE A 195 1.64 15.87 7.48
CA ILE A 195 0.31 15.26 7.59
C ILE A 195 -0.19 15.17 9.04
N ASP A 196 0.69 15.06 10.01
CA ASP A 196 0.36 15.06 11.43
C ASP A 196 -0.18 16.40 11.92
N GLU A 197 0.18 17.51 11.28
CA GLU A 197 -0.37 18.85 11.57
C GLU A 197 -1.79 19.03 10.99
N LEU A 198 -2.20 18.17 10.08
CA LEU A 198 -3.51 18.18 9.42
C LEU A 198 -4.47 17.12 9.98
N ALA A 199 -4.00 16.26 10.92
CA ALA A 199 -4.78 15.18 11.48
C ALA A 199 -5.26 15.55 12.90
N GLU A 200 -6.58 15.75 13.07
CA GLU A 200 -7.20 16.07 14.36
C GLU A 200 -7.38 14.80 15.24
N SER A 201 -7.72 13.69 14.62
CA SER A 201 -7.93 12.41 15.30
C SER A 201 -7.79 11.23 14.35
N LEU A 202 -7.55 10.06 14.92
CA LEU A 202 -7.40 8.82 14.18
C LEU A 202 -8.29 7.74 14.78
N ARG A 203 -8.90 6.94 13.89
CA ARG A 203 -9.52 5.67 14.26
C ARG A 203 -8.63 4.54 13.74
N ILE A 204 -8.18 3.70 14.65
CA ILE A 204 -7.28 2.58 14.37
C ILE A 204 -8.01 1.29 14.70
N LEU A 205 -7.88 0.28 13.82
CA LEU A 205 -8.31 -1.10 14.06
C LEU A 205 -7.06 -1.93 14.38
N THR A 206 -7.09 -2.64 15.51
CA THR A 206 -5.99 -3.50 16.01
C THR A 206 -6.51 -4.85 16.46
#